data_6c8ff89c1ebf0e215a410ac59f736705
#
_entry.id   6c8ff89c1ebf0e215a410ac59f736705
#
_cell.length_a   1.000
_cell.length_b   1.000
_cell.length_c   1.000
_cell.angle_alpha   90.00
_cell.angle_beta   90.00
_cell.angle_gamma   90.00
#
_symmetry.space_group_name_H-M   'P 1'
#
loop_
_entity.id
_entity.type
_entity.pdbx_description
1 polymer ?
#
loop_
_entity_poly.entity_id
_entity_poly.type
_entity_poly.pdbx_seq_one_letter_code
_entity_poly.pdbx_strand_id
1 'polypeptide(L)'
;MRKTVTLLALCLPLSAAMADDSSCTDAQRQLNLQNAYIMTGLPLGGPIKSVTTTRNNKKESYGSNETTITLSPCGAVTQYEQKMYHLSGPDIYRRSQTQSDPDNPLHLTGTSETRFHDKLMKSQTDITRTTDDKGQISGYTMLNKSGDDGDQEDTTAVRFTWENGRVHSMDEVNTDGEKAESSLYHYDSQGRLVHITRGTSASEIRFTYTEQPWPSVIQVEIYRDKDLFNVLTARCEQWDHHGNCLLQKNYTADYYGYSADDNPEPVLQTIQRYRYEYY
;
A
#
# COMPACT_ATOMS: atom_id res chain seq x y z
N MET A 1 46.65 -56.04 -38.86
CA MET A 1 46.68 -54.62 -38.57
C MET A 1 45.27 -54.24 -38.03
N ARG A 2 45.14 -54.13 -36.71
CA ARG A 2 43.89 -53.73 -36.02
C ARG A 2 44.01 -52.22 -35.73
N LYS A 3 43.06 -51.41 -36.29
CA LYS A 3 42.93 -49.97 -36.02
C LYS A 3 42.03 -49.83 -34.81
N THR A 4 42.60 -49.34 -33.72
CA THR A 4 41.85 -48.95 -32.50
C THR A 4 41.34 -47.55 -32.71
N VAL A 5 39.99 -47.36 -32.68
CA VAL A 5 39.33 -46.08 -32.71
C VAL A 5 39.06 -45.66 -31.27
N THR A 6 39.79 -44.63 -30.79
CA THR A 6 39.61 -44.06 -29.48
C THR A 6 38.44 -43.03 -29.57
N LEU A 7 37.31 -43.33 -28.93
CA LEU A 7 36.18 -42.41 -28.79
C LEU A 7 36.52 -41.45 -27.64
N LEU A 8 36.76 -40.16 -27.96
CA LEU A 8 36.89 -39.09 -26.98
C LEU A 8 35.48 -38.61 -26.61
N ALA A 9 35.02 -38.99 -25.41
CA ALA A 9 33.79 -38.45 -24.85
C ALA A 9 34.04 -37.02 -24.35
N LEU A 10 33.53 -36.01 -25.06
CA LEU A 10 33.49 -34.62 -24.62
C LEU A 10 32.41 -34.53 -23.54
N CYS A 11 32.79 -34.52 -22.27
CA CYS A 11 31.94 -34.07 -21.17
C CYS A 11 31.86 -32.54 -21.24
N LEU A 12 30.82 -32.01 -21.86
CA LEU A 12 30.41 -30.60 -21.71
C LEU A 12 29.81 -30.46 -20.32
N PRO A 13 30.33 -29.54 -19.47
CA PRO A 13 29.63 -29.20 -18.26
C PRO A 13 28.34 -28.51 -18.67
N LEU A 14 27.16 -29.11 -18.36
CA LEU A 14 25.92 -28.37 -18.29
C LEU A 14 26.08 -27.35 -17.16
N SER A 15 26.55 -26.18 -17.48
CA SER A 15 26.33 -25.00 -16.66
C SER A 15 24.82 -24.80 -16.66
N ALA A 16 24.14 -25.22 -15.58
CA ALA A 16 22.82 -24.70 -15.26
C ALA A 16 22.99 -23.19 -15.21
N ALA A 17 22.56 -22.52 -16.27
CA ALA A 17 22.35 -21.09 -16.27
C ALA A 17 21.30 -20.89 -15.18
N MET A 18 21.74 -20.56 -13.97
CA MET A 18 20.89 -19.88 -13.03
C MET A 18 20.47 -18.63 -13.77
N ALA A 19 19.19 -18.53 -14.10
CA ALA A 19 18.61 -17.33 -14.67
C ALA A 19 18.93 -16.22 -13.67
N ASP A 20 19.86 -15.37 -14.08
CA ASP A 20 20.25 -14.19 -13.30
C ASP A 20 19.03 -13.29 -13.36
N ASP A 21 18.29 -13.21 -12.26
CA ASP A 21 17.06 -12.42 -12.06
C ASP A 21 17.34 -10.90 -12.14
N SER A 22 18.57 -10.52 -12.50
CA SER A 22 19.09 -9.16 -12.60
C SER A 22 18.74 -8.45 -13.94
N SER A 23 17.95 -9.06 -14.81
CA SER A 23 17.70 -8.53 -16.16
C SER A 23 16.49 -7.61 -16.29
N CYS A 24 15.96 -7.06 -15.17
CA CYS A 24 14.88 -6.08 -15.27
C CYS A 24 15.37 -4.77 -15.84
N THR A 25 14.66 -4.26 -16.83
CA THR A 25 14.87 -2.88 -17.31
C THR A 25 14.43 -1.88 -16.23
N ASP A 26 15.01 -0.68 -16.24
CA ASP A 26 14.58 0.41 -15.35
C ASP A 26 13.10 0.72 -15.52
N ALA A 27 12.58 0.66 -16.75
CA ALA A 27 11.17 0.86 -17.06
C ALA A 27 10.27 -0.20 -16.37
N GLN A 28 10.69 -1.47 -16.42
CA GLN A 28 9.95 -2.55 -15.75
C GLN A 28 9.97 -2.40 -14.23
N ARG A 29 11.13 -2.04 -13.66
CA ARG A 29 11.25 -1.77 -12.23
C ARG A 29 10.36 -0.61 -11.80
N GLN A 30 10.34 0.46 -12.57
CA GLN A 30 9.52 1.64 -12.30
C GLN A 30 8.02 1.33 -12.35
N LEU A 31 7.59 0.56 -13.35
CA LEU A 31 6.21 0.07 -13.44
C LEU A 31 5.82 -0.76 -12.21
N ASN A 32 6.66 -1.71 -11.81
CA ASN A 32 6.40 -2.58 -10.67
C ASN A 32 6.31 -1.79 -9.36
N LEU A 33 7.17 -0.77 -9.17
CA LEU A 33 7.10 0.10 -7.98
C LEU A 33 5.84 0.97 -7.97
N GLN A 34 5.36 1.43 -9.12
CA GLN A 34 4.08 2.13 -9.21
C GLN A 34 2.90 1.19 -8.88
N ASN A 35 2.91 -0.03 -9.41
CA ASN A 35 1.92 -1.04 -9.05
C ASN A 35 1.99 -1.37 -7.54
N ALA A 36 3.20 -1.52 -6.97
CA ALA A 36 3.39 -1.74 -5.54
C ALA A 36 2.82 -0.58 -4.71
N TYR A 37 3.01 0.67 -5.15
CA TYR A 37 2.41 1.83 -4.50
C TYR A 37 0.87 1.77 -4.50
N ILE A 38 0.24 1.42 -5.63
CA ILE A 38 -1.22 1.22 -5.73
C ILE A 38 -1.68 0.13 -4.74
N MET A 39 -0.92 -0.98 -4.65
CA MET A 39 -1.28 -2.13 -3.82
C MET A 39 -1.12 -1.85 -2.32
N THR A 40 -0.17 -1.04 -1.93
CA THR A 40 0.31 -0.96 -0.54
C THR A 40 0.24 0.44 0.07
N GLY A 41 0.16 1.48 -0.76
CA GLY A 41 0.26 2.88 -0.34
C GLY A 41 1.68 3.30 0.08
N LEU A 42 2.69 2.43 -0.10
CA LEU A 42 4.07 2.70 0.32
C LEU A 42 4.95 3.11 -0.86
N PRO A 43 5.60 4.27 -0.84
CA PRO A 43 6.58 4.66 -1.84
C PRO A 43 7.91 3.93 -1.57
N LEU A 44 8.10 2.78 -2.20
CA LEU A 44 9.27 1.92 -2.01
C LEU A 44 10.42 2.34 -2.94
N GLY A 45 11.65 2.31 -2.43
CA GLY A 45 12.86 2.64 -3.20
C GLY A 45 14.00 1.65 -2.95
N GLY A 46 14.84 1.41 -3.99
CA GLY A 46 15.96 0.49 -3.92
C GLY A 46 15.59 -0.97 -4.18
N PRO A 47 16.55 -1.90 -4.01
CA PRO A 47 16.40 -3.34 -4.27
C PRO A 47 15.77 -4.05 -3.06
N ILE A 48 14.58 -3.65 -2.66
CA ILE A 48 13.88 -4.20 -1.49
C ILE A 48 13.42 -5.62 -1.80
N LYS A 49 13.74 -6.56 -0.91
CA LYS A 49 13.23 -7.93 -0.89
C LYS A 49 11.96 -8.05 -0.06
N SER A 50 11.97 -7.45 1.14
CA SER A 50 10.78 -7.40 1.98
C SER A 50 10.72 -6.10 2.80
N VAL A 51 9.52 -5.68 3.15
CA VAL A 51 9.29 -4.63 4.14
C VAL A 51 8.23 -5.09 5.14
N THR A 52 8.58 -5.01 6.43
CA THR A 52 7.62 -5.20 7.52
C THR A 52 7.36 -3.86 8.17
N THR A 53 6.09 -3.47 8.26
CA THR A 53 5.68 -2.27 8.97
C THR A 53 4.95 -2.64 10.23
N THR A 54 5.24 -1.96 11.34
CA THR A 54 4.49 -2.08 12.59
C THR A 54 4.02 -0.71 13.03
N ARG A 55 2.71 -0.58 13.26
CA ARG A 55 2.08 0.66 13.70
C ARG A 55 1.46 0.46 15.08
N ASN A 56 1.94 1.22 16.05
CA ASN A 56 1.44 1.21 17.41
C ASN A 56 0.80 2.56 17.74
N ASN A 57 -0.36 2.52 18.37
CA ASN A 57 -0.96 3.72 18.94
C ASN A 57 -0.17 4.14 20.20
N LYS A 58 -0.10 5.44 20.48
CA LYS A 58 0.58 6.00 21.65
C LYS A 58 0.03 5.43 22.97
N LYS A 59 -1.26 5.11 22.98
CA LYS A 59 -1.90 4.34 24.06
C LYS A 59 -1.91 2.89 23.60
N GLU A 60 -1.12 2.02 24.21
CA GLU A 60 -1.02 0.59 23.89
C GLU A 60 -2.38 -0.13 23.88
N SER A 61 -3.39 0.44 24.57
CA SER A 61 -4.76 -0.04 24.60
C SER A 61 -5.52 0.08 23.27
N TYR A 62 -5.03 0.80 22.26
CA TYR A 62 -5.78 1.06 21.03
C TYR A 62 -5.41 0.16 19.84
N GLY A 63 -4.48 -0.79 20.05
CA GLY A 63 -4.21 -1.81 19.04
C GLY A 63 -2.93 -1.63 18.25
N SER A 64 -2.68 -2.60 17.38
CA SER A 64 -1.51 -2.71 16.51
C SER A 64 -1.93 -3.03 15.09
N ASN A 65 -1.10 -2.60 14.13
CA ASN A 65 -1.18 -3.02 12.75
C ASN A 65 0.21 -3.47 12.31
N GLU A 66 0.29 -4.68 11.75
CA GLU A 66 1.49 -5.21 11.14
C GLU A 66 1.20 -5.55 9.68
N THR A 67 2.06 -5.09 8.79
CA THR A 67 1.97 -5.40 7.36
C THR A 67 3.32 -5.90 6.89
N THR A 68 3.34 -7.03 6.20
CA THR A 68 4.52 -7.58 5.53
C THR A 68 4.28 -7.65 4.04
N ILE A 69 5.22 -7.13 3.27
CA ILE A 69 5.20 -7.10 1.81
C ILE A 69 6.50 -7.74 1.33
N THR A 70 6.40 -8.71 0.43
CA THR A 70 7.54 -9.30 -0.25
C THR A 70 7.53 -8.89 -1.71
N LEU A 71 8.71 -8.59 -2.24
CA LEU A 71 8.88 -8.14 -3.62
C LEU A 71 9.83 -9.09 -4.36
N SER A 72 9.68 -9.18 -5.67
CA SER A 72 10.67 -9.78 -6.56
C SER A 72 11.90 -8.87 -6.70
N PRO A 73 13.04 -9.35 -7.21
CA PRO A 73 14.19 -8.49 -7.53
C PRO A 73 13.84 -7.33 -8.47
N CYS A 74 12.78 -7.47 -9.26
CA CYS A 74 12.25 -6.45 -10.15
C CYS A 74 11.26 -5.47 -9.46
N GLY A 75 11.02 -5.60 -8.16
CA GLY A 75 10.12 -4.72 -7.41
C GLY A 75 8.62 -5.03 -7.53
N ALA A 76 8.24 -6.14 -8.19
CA ALA A 76 6.84 -6.58 -8.20
C ALA A 76 6.46 -7.20 -6.86
N VAL A 77 5.27 -6.87 -6.35
CA VAL A 77 4.74 -7.50 -5.14
C VAL A 77 4.44 -8.96 -5.41
N THR A 78 5.08 -9.85 -4.64
CA THR A 78 4.88 -11.30 -4.70
C THR A 78 4.06 -11.82 -3.54
N GLN A 79 4.06 -11.10 -2.41
CA GLN A 79 3.25 -11.46 -1.26
C GLN A 79 2.86 -10.21 -0.48
N TYR A 80 1.65 -10.20 0.02
CA TYR A 80 1.13 -9.19 0.94
C TYR A 80 0.42 -9.87 2.09
N GLU A 81 0.73 -9.47 3.32
CA GLU A 81 0.03 -9.90 4.52
C GLU A 81 -0.16 -8.69 5.44
N GLN A 82 -1.37 -8.51 5.94
CA GLN A 82 -1.69 -7.49 6.93
C GLN A 82 -2.48 -8.11 8.09
N LYS A 83 -2.07 -7.80 9.32
CA LYS A 83 -2.77 -8.15 10.55
C LYS A 83 -3.06 -6.86 11.31
N MET A 84 -4.32 -6.65 11.64
CA MET A 84 -4.75 -5.49 12.42
C MET A 84 -5.52 -5.95 13.64
N TYR A 85 -5.18 -5.35 14.77
CA TYR A 85 -5.92 -5.48 16.00
C TYR A 85 -6.24 -4.08 16.51
N HIS A 86 -7.50 -3.82 16.83
CA HIS A 86 -7.95 -2.55 17.38
C HIS A 86 -8.83 -2.83 18.60
N LEU A 87 -8.56 -2.13 19.70
CA LEU A 87 -9.30 -2.21 20.94
C LEU A 87 -9.86 -0.81 21.26
N SER A 88 -11.17 -0.69 21.39
CA SER A 88 -11.83 0.57 21.76
C SER A 88 -12.37 0.57 23.20
N GLY A 89 -12.32 -0.58 23.88
CA GLY A 89 -12.78 -0.80 25.24
C GLY A 89 -12.69 -2.27 25.59
N PRO A 90 -13.02 -2.67 26.85
CA PRO A 90 -12.89 -4.06 27.28
C PRO A 90 -13.76 -5.03 26.46
N ASP A 91 -14.91 -4.55 25.95
CA ASP A 91 -15.87 -5.37 25.20
C ASP A 91 -16.01 -4.95 23.73
N ILE A 92 -15.10 -4.10 23.24
CA ILE A 92 -15.13 -3.60 21.86
C ILE A 92 -13.76 -3.81 21.23
N TYR A 93 -13.65 -4.80 20.36
CA TYR A 93 -12.44 -5.03 19.60
C TYR A 93 -12.73 -5.33 18.13
N ARG A 94 -11.75 -5.06 17.28
CA ARG A 94 -11.71 -5.49 15.87
C ARG A 94 -10.40 -6.20 15.62
N ARG A 95 -10.48 -7.37 15.02
CA ARG A 95 -9.35 -8.12 14.49
C ARG A 95 -9.56 -8.37 13.02
N SER A 96 -8.57 -8.11 12.20
CA SER A 96 -8.62 -8.42 10.77
C SER A 96 -7.29 -8.96 10.28
N GLN A 97 -7.36 -9.81 9.27
CA GLN A 97 -6.22 -10.33 8.55
C GLN A 97 -6.55 -10.26 7.06
N THR A 98 -5.60 -9.78 6.26
CA THR A 98 -5.67 -9.74 4.79
C THR A 98 -4.38 -10.30 4.23
N GLN A 99 -4.46 -11.14 3.22
CA GLN A 99 -3.30 -11.77 2.58
C GLN A 99 -3.52 -11.92 1.08
N SER A 100 -2.43 -11.89 0.32
CA SER A 100 -2.46 -12.24 -1.09
C SER A 100 -2.53 -13.75 -1.29
N ASP A 101 -3.15 -14.15 -2.41
CA ASP A 101 -3.06 -15.51 -2.91
C ASP A 101 -1.59 -15.81 -3.31
N PRO A 102 -1.00 -16.93 -2.85
CA PRO A 102 0.37 -17.30 -3.20
C PRO A 102 0.63 -17.44 -4.70
N ASP A 103 -0.37 -17.90 -5.45
CA ASP A 103 -0.29 -18.14 -6.89
C ASP A 103 -0.70 -16.90 -7.72
N ASN A 104 -1.42 -15.96 -7.10
CA ASN A 104 -1.87 -14.73 -7.75
C ASN A 104 -1.80 -13.52 -6.79
N PRO A 105 -0.67 -12.80 -6.72
CA PRO A 105 -0.52 -11.67 -5.81
C PRO A 105 -1.46 -10.48 -6.09
N LEU A 106 -2.15 -10.49 -7.24
CA LEU A 106 -3.20 -9.49 -7.56
C LEU A 106 -4.53 -9.79 -6.88
N HIS A 107 -4.71 -10.99 -6.36
CA HIS A 107 -5.88 -11.42 -5.61
C HIS A 107 -5.57 -11.43 -4.11
N LEU A 108 -6.39 -10.76 -3.31
CA LEU A 108 -6.28 -10.72 -1.86
C LEU A 108 -7.58 -11.19 -1.22
N THR A 109 -7.43 -11.95 -0.16
CA THR A 109 -8.56 -12.33 0.70
C THR A 109 -8.36 -11.77 2.11
N GLY A 110 -9.44 -11.35 2.73
CA GLY A 110 -9.41 -10.83 4.08
C GLY A 110 -10.55 -11.37 4.92
N THR A 111 -10.30 -11.43 6.23
CA THR A 111 -11.33 -11.72 7.23
C THR A 111 -11.27 -10.66 8.31
N SER A 112 -12.42 -10.29 8.84
CA SER A 112 -12.52 -9.38 9.97
C SER A 112 -13.53 -9.91 10.99
N GLU A 113 -13.19 -9.74 12.24
CA GLU A 113 -14.04 -10.04 13.37
C GLU A 113 -14.14 -8.79 14.24
N THR A 114 -15.36 -8.31 14.46
CA THR A 114 -15.64 -7.16 15.30
C THR A 114 -16.58 -7.58 16.41
N ARG A 115 -16.15 -7.40 17.66
CA ARG A 115 -17.01 -7.57 18.83
C ARG A 115 -17.46 -6.18 19.30
N PHE A 116 -18.76 -6.07 19.52
CA PHE A 116 -19.37 -4.89 20.11
C PHE A 116 -20.30 -5.38 21.21
N HIS A 117 -19.85 -5.29 22.48
CA HIS A 117 -20.48 -5.91 23.63
C HIS A 117 -20.69 -7.43 23.40
N ASP A 118 -21.92 -7.90 23.49
CA ASP A 118 -22.27 -9.33 23.32
C ASP A 118 -22.43 -9.74 21.85
N LYS A 119 -22.38 -8.79 20.91
CA LYS A 119 -22.56 -9.07 19.50
C LYS A 119 -21.20 -9.26 18.81
N LEU A 120 -21.04 -10.41 18.14
CA LEU A 120 -19.90 -10.72 17.29
C LEU A 120 -20.32 -10.61 15.83
N MET A 121 -19.64 -9.76 15.08
CA MET A 121 -19.83 -9.60 13.63
C MET A 121 -18.60 -10.10 12.90
N LYS A 122 -18.82 -10.88 11.85
CA LYS A 122 -17.77 -11.37 10.97
C LYS A 122 -17.95 -10.78 9.58
N SER A 123 -16.85 -10.51 8.91
CA SER A 123 -16.87 -10.13 7.50
C SER A 123 -15.74 -10.78 6.74
N GLN A 124 -15.95 -10.96 5.44
CA GLN A 124 -14.96 -11.41 4.49
C GLN A 124 -14.79 -10.35 3.42
N THR A 125 -13.56 -10.18 2.95
CA THR A 125 -13.23 -9.26 1.86
C THR A 125 -12.47 -10.03 0.80
N ASP A 126 -12.86 -9.84 -0.44
CA ASP A 126 -12.19 -10.37 -1.62
C ASP A 126 -11.81 -9.19 -2.52
N ILE A 127 -10.52 -9.06 -2.87
CA ILE A 127 -10.02 -7.99 -3.72
C ILE A 127 -9.34 -8.62 -4.92
N THR A 128 -9.90 -8.38 -6.10
CA THR A 128 -9.31 -8.80 -7.37
C THR A 128 -8.83 -7.59 -8.15
N ARG A 129 -7.53 -7.52 -8.45
CA ARG A 129 -6.92 -6.48 -9.26
C ARG A 129 -6.80 -6.92 -10.71
N THR A 130 -6.94 -5.96 -11.62
CA THR A 130 -6.78 -6.16 -13.06
C THR A 130 -5.61 -5.33 -13.57
N THR A 131 -4.94 -5.83 -14.59
CA THR A 131 -3.89 -5.12 -15.31
C THR A 131 -4.29 -4.88 -16.76
N ASP A 132 -3.76 -3.82 -17.36
CA ASP A 132 -3.84 -3.58 -18.80
C ASP A 132 -2.79 -4.41 -19.58
N ASP A 133 -2.74 -4.21 -20.89
CA ASP A 133 -1.80 -4.87 -21.81
C ASP A 133 -0.33 -4.46 -21.58
N LYS A 134 -0.08 -3.40 -20.83
CA LYS A 134 1.26 -2.93 -20.42
C LYS A 134 1.68 -3.43 -19.05
N GLY A 135 0.81 -4.19 -18.36
CA GLY A 135 1.02 -4.66 -16.98
C GLY A 135 0.79 -3.60 -15.91
N GLN A 136 0.15 -2.46 -16.25
CA GLN A 136 -0.24 -1.43 -15.29
C GLN A 136 -1.53 -1.88 -14.58
N ILE A 137 -1.62 -1.73 -13.27
CA ILE A 137 -2.89 -2.01 -12.56
C ILE A 137 -3.94 -1.01 -13.05
N SER A 138 -4.92 -1.51 -13.80
CA SER A 138 -6.01 -0.72 -14.39
C SER A 138 -7.19 -0.54 -13.45
N GLY A 139 -7.29 -1.36 -12.40
CA GLY A 139 -8.35 -1.27 -11.40
C GLY A 139 -8.36 -2.43 -10.44
N TYR A 140 -9.34 -2.40 -9.55
CA TYR A 140 -9.68 -3.55 -8.70
C TYR A 140 -11.17 -3.56 -8.39
N THR A 141 -11.67 -4.75 -8.06
CA THR A 141 -13.00 -4.96 -7.47
C THR A 141 -12.80 -5.48 -6.06
N MET A 142 -13.51 -4.91 -5.10
CA MET A 142 -13.55 -5.35 -3.72
C MET A 142 -14.97 -5.80 -3.38
N LEU A 143 -15.12 -7.07 -3.03
CA LEU A 143 -16.35 -7.66 -2.53
C LEU A 143 -16.25 -7.83 -1.03
N ASN A 144 -17.15 -7.21 -0.29
CA ASN A 144 -17.29 -7.38 1.15
C ASN A 144 -18.56 -8.19 1.45
N LYS A 145 -18.40 -9.24 2.26
CA LYS A 145 -19.51 -10.03 2.79
C LYS A 145 -19.56 -9.88 4.28
N SER A 146 -20.71 -9.52 4.82
CA SER A 146 -20.92 -9.33 6.26
C SER A 146 -22.28 -9.89 6.70
N GLY A 147 -22.50 -9.97 8.02
CA GLY A 147 -23.70 -10.60 8.58
C GLY A 147 -23.42 -11.99 9.17
N ASP A 148 -24.40 -12.54 9.85
CA ASP A 148 -24.24 -13.83 10.55
C ASP A 148 -24.03 -14.99 9.58
N ASP A 149 -24.63 -14.90 8.37
CA ASP A 149 -24.52 -15.91 7.31
C ASP A 149 -23.86 -15.36 6.02
N GLY A 150 -23.25 -14.15 6.08
CA GLY A 150 -22.67 -13.49 4.90
C GLY A 150 -23.74 -12.98 3.92
N ASP A 151 -24.90 -12.66 4.42
CA ASP A 151 -26.11 -12.29 3.66
C ASP A 151 -26.08 -10.84 3.16
N GLN A 152 -25.17 -10.02 3.69
CA GLN A 152 -24.94 -8.66 3.22
C GLN A 152 -23.70 -8.61 2.34
N GLU A 153 -23.89 -8.30 1.06
CA GLU A 153 -22.81 -8.14 0.10
C GLU A 153 -22.74 -6.67 -0.36
N ASP A 154 -21.53 -6.13 -0.38
CA ASP A 154 -21.22 -4.82 -0.91
C ASP A 154 -20.04 -4.91 -1.86
N THR A 155 -20.16 -4.29 -3.03
CA THR A 155 -19.13 -4.31 -4.06
C THR A 155 -18.69 -2.90 -4.39
N THR A 156 -17.39 -2.66 -4.26
CA THR A 156 -16.73 -1.42 -4.68
C THR A 156 -15.80 -1.74 -5.84
N ALA A 157 -15.87 -0.96 -6.90
CA ALA A 157 -14.92 -1.03 -8.01
C ALA A 157 -14.09 0.26 -8.09
N VAL A 158 -12.80 0.11 -8.37
CA VAL A 158 -11.88 1.22 -8.57
C VAL A 158 -11.22 1.08 -9.94
N ARG A 159 -11.09 2.19 -10.66
CA ARG A 159 -10.42 2.28 -11.95
C ARG A 159 -9.28 3.28 -11.87
N PHE A 160 -8.15 2.93 -12.46
CA PHE A 160 -7.00 3.81 -12.59
C PHE A 160 -6.81 4.21 -14.05
N THR A 161 -6.47 5.46 -14.28
CA THR A 161 -5.92 5.92 -15.57
C THR A 161 -4.44 6.19 -15.41
N TRP A 162 -3.67 5.95 -16.47
CA TRP A 162 -2.23 6.11 -16.49
C TRP A 162 -1.81 7.11 -17.56
N GLU A 163 -0.88 7.95 -17.21
CA GLU A 163 -0.26 8.90 -18.13
C GLU A 163 1.26 8.88 -17.92
N ASN A 164 2.02 8.75 -19.01
CA ASN A 164 3.49 8.72 -18.97
C ASN A 164 4.08 7.70 -17.98
N GLY A 165 3.44 6.53 -17.83
CA GLY A 165 3.87 5.44 -16.93
C GLY A 165 3.60 5.70 -15.45
N ARG A 166 2.72 6.66 -15.13
CA ARG A 166 2.30 6.99 -13.76
C ARG A 166 0.79 7.02 -13.64
N VAL A 167 0.28 6.77 -12.45
CA VAL A 167 -1.16 6.90 -12.18
C VAL A 167 -1.55 8.37 -12.33
N HIS A 168 -2.50 8.65 -13.20
CA HIS A 168 -3.04 9.99 -13.43
C HIS A 168 -4.30 10.23 -12.60
N SER A 169 -5.22 9.27 -12.62
CA SER A 169 -6.44 9.37 -11.81
C SER A 169 -6.87 8.02 -11.23
N MET A 170 -7.68 8.10 -10.21
CA MET A 170 -8.40 6.98 -9.60
C MET A 170 -9.88 7.36 -9.53
N ASP A 171 -10.76 6.52 -10.02
CA ASP A 171 -12.21 6.65 -9.92
C ASP A 171 -12.77 5.48 -9.13
N GLU A 172 -13.45 5.76 -8.03
CA GLU A 172 -14.26 4.81 -7.30
C GLU A 172 -15.67 4.78 -7.89
N VAL A 173 -16.19 3.58 -8.11
CA VAL A 173 -17.49 3.34 -8.74
C VAL A 173 -18.31 2.49 -7.78
N ASN A 174 -19.52 2.94 -7.47
CA ASN A 174 -20.47 2.20 -6.64
C ASN A 174 -21.07 0.99 -7.38
N THR A 175 -21.90 0.21 -6.69
CA THR A 175 -22.59 -0.96 -7.24
C THR A 175 -23.50 -0.62 -8.42
N ASP A 176 -24.02 0.60 -8.49
CA ASP A 176 -24.89 1.06 -9.57
C ASP A 176 -24.11 1.55 -10.80
N GLY A 177 -22.77 1.52 -10.73
CA GLY A 177 -21.88 1.96 -11.78
C GLY A 177 -21.67 3.49 -11.82
N GLU A 178 -22.19 4.22 -10.85
CA GLU A 178 -22.00 5.65 -10.72
C GLU A 178 -20.66 5.96 -10.05
N LYS A 179 -20.04 7.04 -10.48
CA LYS A 179 -18.79 7.52 -9.92
C LYS A 179 -19.03 8.10 -8.52
N ALA A 180 -18.53 7.40 -7.50
CA ALA A 180 -18.69 7.81 -6.10
C ALA A 180 -17.61 8.81 -5.70
N GLU A 181 -16.36 8.58 -6.07
CA GLU A 181 -15.23 9.46 -5.79
C GLU A 181 -14.22 9.49 -6.94
N SER A 182 -13.46 10.57 -7.02
CA SER A 182 -12.39 10.76 -7.98
C SER A 182 -11.17 11.35 -7.31
N SER A 183 -9.99 10.86 -7.67
CA SER A 183 -8.74 11.43 -7.22
C SER A 183 -7.84 11.73 -8.42
N LEU A 184 -7.15 12.87 -8.40
CA LEU A 184 -6.14 13.25 -9.38
C LEU A 184 -4.77 13.28 -8.72
N TYR A 185 -3.77 12.71 -9.40
CA TYR A 185 -2.40 12.56 -8.93
C TYR A 185 -1.49 13.56 -9.65
N HIS A 186 -0.80 14.41 -8.89
CA HIS A 186 0.08 15.44 -9.42
C HIS A 186 1.54 15.13 -9.09
N TYR A 187 2.41 15.28 -10.05
CA TYR A 187 3.82 14.94 -9.95
C TYR A 187 4.69 16.17 -10.21
N ASP A 188 5.85 16.22 -9.54
CA ASP A 188 6.88 17.24 -9.82
C ASP A 188 7.68 16.92 -11.09
N SER A 189 8.60 17.82 -11.45
CA SER A 189 9.47 17.64 -12.62
C SER A 189 10.42 16.45 -12.52
N GLN A 190 10.65 15.91 -11.31
CA GLN A 190 11.43 14.70 -11.06
C GLN A 190 10.55 13.43 -11.09
N GLY A 191 9.24 13.61 -11.23
CA GLY A 191 8.27 12.53 -11.30
C GLY A 191 7.89 11.95 -9.95
N ARG A 192 8.11 12.67 -8.85
CA ARG A 192 7.66 12.29 -7.52
C ARG A 192 6.24 12.80 -7.30
N LEU A 193 5.39 11.98 -6.68
CA LEU A 193 4.02 12.34 -6.34
C LEU A 193 4.03 13.45 -5.28
N VAL A 194 3.50 14.63 -5.60
CA VAL A 194 3.50 15.79 -4.69
C VAL A 194 2.13 16.15 -4.14
N HIS A 195 1.06 15.74 -4.84
CA HIS A 195 -0.28 16.10 -4.42
C HIS A 195 -1.32 15.11 -4.96
N ILE A 196 -2.33 14.80 -4.15
CA ILE A 196 -3.54 14.10 -4.59
C ILE A 196 -4.73 14.97 -4.19
N THR A 197 -5.54 15.34 -5.19
CA THR A 197 -6.82 16.00 -4.96
C THR A 197 -7.95 15.00 -5.04
N ARG A 198 -8.96 15.12 -4.17
CA ARG A 198 -10.14 14.27 -4.16
C ARG A 198 -11.38 15.10 -4.45
N GLY A 199 -12.22 14.60 -5.37
CA GLY A 199 -13.33 15.39 -5.92
C GLY A 199 -14.51 15.58 -4.99
N THR A 200 -14.90 14.54 -4.25
CA THR A 200 -16.14 14.55 -3.44
C THR A 200 -15.88 14.62 -1.94
N SER A 201 -14.81 13.99 -1.45
CA SER A 201 -14.50 13.94 -0.01
C SER A 201 -13.84 15.21 0.53
N ALA A 202 -13.70 16.26 -0.31
CA ALA A 202 -13.07 17.53 0.06
C ALA A 202 -11.79 17.32 0.89
N SER A 203 -10.94 16.38 0.47
CA SER A 203 -9.66 16.12 1.13
C SER A 203 -8.50 16.25 0.14
N GLU A 204 -7.37 16.71 0.64
CA GLU A 204 -6.14 16.86 -0.11
C GLU A 204 -5.00 16.13 0.59
N ILE A 205 -4.14 15.49 -0.19
CA ILE A 205 -2.94 14.83 0.33
C ILE A 205 -1.73 15.51 -0.30
N ARG A 206 -0.82 16.02 0.51
CA ARG A 206 0.40 16.69 0.08
C ARG A 206 1.62 15.90 0.55
N PHE A 207 2.60 15.77 -0.34
CA PHE A 207 3.86 15.09 -0.08
C PHE A 207 5.00 16.10 -0.18
N THR A 208 5.79 16.21 0.88
CA THR A 208 7.00 17.04 0.90
C THR A 208 8.22 16.15 0.91
N TYR A 209 9.18 16.45 0.05
CA TYR A 209 10.42 15.71 -0.09
C TYR A 209 11.60 16.56 0.35
N THR A 210 12.60 15.91 0.90
CA THR A 210 13.97 16.39 0.99
C THR A 210 14.78 15.81 -0.19
N GLU A 211 16.03 15.50 0.01
CA GLU A 211 16.87 14.82 -0.99
C GLU A 211 16.53 13.32 -1.14
N GLN A 212 15.75 12.77 -0.23
CA GLN A 212 15.41 11.35 -0.18
C GLN A 212 14.26 11.00 -1.16
N PRO A 213 14.23 9.77 -1.69
CA PRO A 213 13.15 9.30 -2.57
C PRO A 213 11.81 9.14 -1.83
N TRP A 214 11.83 8.85 -0.53
CA TRP A 214 10.64 8.79 0.31
C TRP A 214 10.22 10.20 0.77
N PRO A 215 8.93 10.52 0.84
CA PRO A 215 8.48 11.82 1.34
C PRO A 215 8.86 12.00 2.83
N SER A 216 9.44 13.13 3.14
CA SER A 216 9.78 13.51 4.52
C SER A 216 8.53 13.83 5.34
N VAL A 217 7.52 14.43 4.69
CA VAL A 217 6.22 14.75 5.29
C VAL A 217 5.11 14.35 4.33
N ILE A 218 4.09 13.69 4.86
CA ILE A 218 2.81 13.46 4.19
C ILE A 218 1.76 14.17 5.03
N GLN A 219 1.01 15.07 4.43
CA GLN A 219 -0.05 15.83 5.08
C GLN A 219 -1.39 15.54 4.40
N VAL A 220 -2.39 15.20 5.17
CA VAL A 220 -3.77 15.01 4.71
C VAL A 220 -4.63 16.07 5.34
N GLU A 221 -5.18 16.94 4.53
CA GLU A 221 -6.14 17.98 4.93
C GLU A 221 -7.55 17.46 4.65
N ILE A 222 -8.38 17.51 5.67
CA ILE A 222 -9.78 17.06 5.61
C ILE A 222 -10.66 18.27 5.82
N TYR A 223 -11.54 18.52 4.85
CA TYR A 223 -12.48 19.63 4.88
C TYR A 223 -13.90 19.13 5.13
N ARG A 224 -14.70 19.94 5.83
CA ARG A 224 -16.12 19.76 5.98
C ARG A 224 -16.81 21.08 5.61
N ASP A 225 -17.73 21.05 4.66
CA ASP A 225 -18.46 22.25 4.16
C ASP A 225 -17.51 23.39 3.76
N LYS A 226 -16.32 23.05 3.22
CA LYS A 226 -15.19 23.94 2.82
C LYS A 226 -14.32 24.45 3.96
N ASP A 227 -14.66 24.19 5.21
CA ASP A 227 -13.82 24.56 6.35
C ASP A 227 -12.84 23.41 6.64
N LEU A 228 -11.60 23.79 6.99
CA LEU A 228 -10.59 22.82 7.40
C LEU A 228 -11.03 22.20 8.74
N PHE A 229 -11.26 20.89 8.72
CA PHE A 229 -11.77 20.15 9.88
C PHE A 229 -10.65 19.43 10.64
N ASN A 230 -9.71 18.84 9.90
CA ASN A 230 -8.65 18.06 10.51
C ASN A 230 -7.40 18.03 9.61
N VAL A 231 -6.22 17.98 10.20
CA VAL A 231 -4.94 17.79 9.51
C VAL A 231 -4.22 16.59 10.11
N LEU A 232 -4.02 15.59 9.30
CA LEU A 232 -3.16 14.45 9.63
C LEU A 232 -1.77 14.67 9.05
N THR A 233 -0.74 14.59 9.86
CA THR A 233 0.65 14.77 9.43
C THR A 233 1.48 13.56 9.77
N ALA A 234 2.06 12.92 8.78
CA ALA A 234 3.04 11.86 8.93
C ALA A 234 4.44 12.40 8.63
N ARG A 235 5.37 12.25 9.56
CA ARG A 235 6.76 12.71 9.43
C ARG A 235 7.72 11.54 9.55
N CYS A 236 8.61 11.40 8.57
CA CYS A 236 9.72 10.47 8.67
C CYS A 236 10.85 11.08 9.51
N GLU A 237 11.24 10.40 10.57
CA GLU A 237 12.23 10.85 11.54
C GLU A 237 13.59 10.14 11.39
N GLN A 238 13.59 8.95 10.78
CA GLN A 238 14.79 8.14 10.60
C GLN A 238 14.78 7.47 9.23
N TRP A 239 15.96 7.40 8.61
CA TRP A 239 16.14 6.91 7.25
C TRP A 239 17.18 5.80 7.22
N ASP A 240 17.00 4.84 6.30
CA ASP A 240 18.06 3.93 5.96
C ASP A 240 19.02 4.52 4.91
N HIS A 241 20.03 3.75 4.53
CA HIS A 241 21.03 4.18 3.54
C HIS A 241 20.51 4.21 2.09
N HIS A 242 19.33 3.66 1.82
CA HIS A 242 18.63 3.75 0.54
C HIS A 242 17.59 4.89 0.50
N GLY A 243 17.45 5.63 1.61
CA GLY A 243 16.49 6.74 1.73
C GLY A 243 15.05 6.28 1.99
N ASN A 244 14.85 5.05 2.48
CA ASN A 244 13.55 4.60 2.95
C ASN A 244 13.33 4.99 4.41
N CYS A 245 12.10 5.30 4.77
CA CYS A 245 11.75 5.69 6.12
C CYS A 245 11.78 4.51 7.09
N LEU A 246 12.54 4.61 8.18
CA LEU A 246 12.59 3.61 9.25
C LEU A 246 11.63 3.89 10.40
N LEU A 247 11.41 5.17 10.68
CA LEU A 247 10.54 5.62 11.77
C LEU A 247 9.68 6.79 11.33
N GLN A 248 8.37 6.60 11.33
CA GLN A 248 7.39 7.63 11.02
C GLN A 248 6.55 7.94 12.26
N LYS A 249 6.36 9.21 12.53
CA LYS A 249 5.43 9.71 13.55
C LYS A 249 4.23 10.35 12.88
N ASN A 250 3.03 9.97 13.34
CA ASN A 250 1.77 10.49 12.83
C ASN A 250 1.10 11.36 13.88
N TYR A 251 0.76 12.57 13.45
CA TYR A 251 0.15 13.60 14.28
C TYR A 251 -1.22 13.95 13.73
N THR A 252 -2.09 14.43 14.61
CA THR A 252 -3.41 14.98 14.25
C THR A 252 -3.54 16.36 14.86
N ALA A 253 -3.95 17.33 14.08
CA ALA A 253 -4.43 18.64 14.52
C ALA A 253 -5.92 18.73 14.20
N ASP A 254 -6.75 18.97 15.22
CA ASP A 254 -8.19 19.05 15.10
C ASP A 254 -8.60 20.53 15.10
N TYR A 255 -9.24 20.97 14.02
CA TYR A 255 -9.70 22.34 13.81
C TYR A 255 -11.17 22.54 14.17
N TYR A 256 -11.86 21.50 14.67
CA TYR A 256 -13.27 21.59 15.04
C TYR A 256 -13.46 22.61 16.18
N GLY A 257 -14.26 23.65 15.92
CA GLY A 257 -14.53 24.70 16.90
C GLY A 257 -13.45 25.80 17.02
N TYR A 258 -12.43 25.75 16.19
CA TYR A 258 -11.41 26.81 16.07
C TYR A 258 -11.77 27.80 14.97
N SER A 259 -11.27 29.05 15.11
CA SER A 259 -11.36 30.04 14.04
C SER A 259 -10.30 29.78 12.97
N ALA A 260 -10.44 30.38 11.80
CA ALA A 260 -9.49 30.24 10.69
C ALA A 260 -8.06 30.70 11.05
N ASP A 261 -7.92 31.54 12.06
CA ASP A 261 -6.63 32.07 12.53
C ASP A 261 -5.99 31.22 13.64
N ASP A 262 -6.74 30.25 14.18
CA ASP A 262 -6.23 29.35 15.20
C ASP A 262 -5.36 28.26 14.56
N ASN A 263 -4.29 27.91 15.21
CA ASN A 263 -3.37 26.84 14.78
C ASN A 263 -3.26 25.82 15.93
N PRO A 264 -4.16 24.81 15.99
CA PRO A 264 -4.14 23.84 17.06
C PRO A 264 -2.85 23.03 17.06
N GLU A 265 -2.30 22.77 18.25
CA GLU A 265 -1.08 21.98 18.39
C GLU A 265 -1.31 20.53 17.90
N PRO A 266 -0.46 20.01 16.99
CA PRO A 266 -0.54 18.64 16.55
C PRO A 266 -0.26 17.64 17.67
N VAL A 267 -1.16 16.69 17.86
CA VAL A 267 -1.05 15.63 18.87
C VAL A 267 -0.53 14.36 18.25
N LEU A 268 0.55 13.81 18.79
CA LEU A 268 1.10 12.51 18.36
C LEU A 268 0.08 11.39 18.62
N GLN A 269 -0.37 10.73 17.57
CA GLN A 269 -1.34 9.65 17.61
C GLN A 269 -0.68 8.27 17.55
N THR A 270 0.20 8.07 16.55
CA THR A 270 0.80 6.76 16.30
C THR A 270 2.26 6.86 15.90
N ILE A 271 2.98 5.78 16.15
CA ILE A 271 4.36 5.59 15.69
C ILE A 271 4.36 4.36 14.78
N GLN A 272 4.89 4.52 13.59
CA GLN A 272 5.06 3.44 12.63
C GLN A 272 6.55 3.18 12.41
N ARG A 273 6.94 1.91 12.49
CA ARG A 273 8.31 1.45 12.25
C ARG A 273 8.32 0.59 11.01
N TYR A 274 9.41 0.70 10.25
CA TYR A 274 9.65 -0.05 9.03
C TYR A 274 10.95 -0.82 9.18
N ARG A 275 10.94 -2.09 8.77
CA ARG A 275 12.11 -2.93 8.68
C ARG A 275 12.20 -3.45 7.25
N TYR A 276 13.32 -3.20 6.61
CA TYR A 276 13.61 -3.61 5.24
C TYR A 276 14.62 -4.73 5.21
N GLU A 277 14.43 -5.65 4.27
CA GLU A 277 15.43 -6.60 3.82
C GLU A 277 15.70 -6.31 2.35
N TYR A 278 16.96 -6.39 1.94
CA TYR A 278 17.41 -6.09 0.59
C TYR A 278 17.97 -7.34 -0.09
N TYR A 279 17.96 -7.36 -1.42
CA TYR A 279 18.60 -8.39 -2.22
C TYR A 279 20.12 -8.29 -2.18
#